data_91b007fd5aec870b6f37ba8399f9b7ee
#
_entry.id   91b007fd5aec870b6f37ba8399f9b7ee
#
_cell.length_a   1.000
_cell.length_b   1.000
_cell.length_c   1.000
_cell.angle_alpha   90.00
_cell.angle_beta   90.00
_cell.angle_gamma   90.00
#
_symmetry.space_group_name_H-M   'P 1'
#
loop_
_entity.id
_entity.type
_entity.pdbx_description
1 polymer ?
#
loop_
_entity_poly.entity_id
_entity_poly.type
_entity_poly.pdbx_seq_one_letter_code
_entity_poly.pdbx_strand_id
1 'polypeptide(L)'
;MSVSGIVLFLVYVDDIIINGTNCGLITKLQRLLHAIFYMKDLGQLTYFLGLEFHHRANGIFVNQHKYIQDLITLAGLEDTSSVDTPMEVNVKYRKDEGDLLDDPTLYRRLVGSLIYLTTTQPDISYVVHQVSQFMSSPRHLHLAAIRRIIRYLQGSPTRGLFFPTDSSLQLVAYSDADWAGCPNTRRSTTGWFMFLGNALISWRCKKQDRVSKSSTEAKYRAMSTACSEIAWLRGLFEELGFPQTTPTPLHADNTSAIQIATNPVFHERTKHIEVDCHSIRDTLESRVISLPHISSDLQVADIFTKAMTRQRHQFLIGKLLLVDLPASI
;
A
#
# COMPACT_ATOMS: atom_id res chain seq x y z
N MET A 1 22.28 4.60 34.63
CA MET A 1 21.81 4.63 33.27
C MET A 1 20.32 4.93 33.28
N SER A 2 19.91 6.13 32.89
CA SER A 2 18.48 6.43 32.77
C SER A 2 17.91 5.56 31.66
N VAL A 3 16.90 4.74 31.95
CA VAL A 3 16.14 4.01 30.95
C VAL A 3 15.38 5.06 30.14
N SER A 4 16.00 5.55 29.08
CA SER A 4 15.37 6.46 28.14
C SER A 4 14.34 5.63 27.34
N GLY A 5 13.08 5.74 27.70
CA GLY A 5 12.00 5.18 26.89
C GLY A 5 11.67 6.10 25.71
N ILE A 6 11.14 5.53 24.65
CA ILE A 6 10.60 6.27 23.50
C ILE A 6 9.14 6.60 23.78
N VAL A 7 8.72 7.82 23.49
CA VAL A 7 7.31 8.23 23.45
C VAL A 7 7.04 8.79 22.05
N LEU A 8 6.07 8.19 21.38
CA LEU A 8 5.56 8.63 20.08
C LEU A 8 4.32 9.47 20.28
N PHE A 9 4.28 10.58 19.58
CA PHE A 9 3.22 11.56 19.69
C PHE A 9 2.73 11.92 18.30
N LEU A 10 1.51 11.50 17.97
CA LEU A 10 0.86 11.80 16.69
C LEU A 10 -0.29 12.78 16.94
N VAL A 11 -0.25 13.93 16.28
CA VAL A 11 -1.28 14.96 16.36
C VAL A 11 -2.00 15.07 15.02
N TYR A 12 -3.32 15.02 15.06
CA TYR A 12 -4.15 15.30 13.91
C TYR A 12 -5.34 16.17 14.32
N VAL A 13 -5.31 17.45 13.93
CA VAL A 13 -6.30 18.46 14.28
C VAL A 13 -6.51 18.47 15.81
N ASP A 14 -7.65 17.98 16.31
CA ASP A 14 -8.03 17.96 17.73
C ASP A 14 -7.71 16.60 18.40
N ASP A 15 -7.31 15.59 17.63
CA ASP A 15 -7.03 14.26 18.14
C ASP A 15 -5.52 14.03 18.34
N ILE A 16 -5.18 13.35 19.43
CA ILE A 16 -3.80 13.03 19.81
C ILE A 16 -3.69 11.55 20.15
N ILE A 17 -2.76 10.87 19.49
CA ILE A 17 -2.36 9.50 19.85
C ILE A 17 -1.01 9.56 20.54
N ILE A 18 -0.93 8.96 21.73
CA ILE A 18 0.30 8.84 22.50
C ILE A 18 0.61 7.35 22.65
N ASN A 19 1.79 6.94 22.25
CA ASN A 19 2.29 5.58 22.44
C ASN A 19 3.76 5.61 22.87
N GLY A 20 4.26 4.54 23.47
CA GLY A 20 5.69 4.46 23.84
C GLY A 20 6.01 3.26 24.70
N THR A 21 7.32 3.09 24.94
CA THR A 21 7.86 1.97 25.71
C THR A 21 7.89 2.22 27.22
N ASN A 22 7.60 3.44 27.68
CA ASN A 22 7.67 3.83 29.08
C ASN A 22 6.34 4.47 29.54
N CYS A 23 5.55 3.70 30.27
CA CYS A 23 4.25 4.15 30.79
C CYS A 23 4.36 5.41 31.70
N GLY A 24 5.46 5.55 32.45
CA GLY A 24 5.68 6.72 33.30
C GLY A 24 5.85 8.02 32.50
N LEU A 25 6.56 7.96 31.37
CA LEU A 25 6.71 9.09 30.45
C LEU A 25 5.38 9.42 29.76
N ILE A 26 4.62 8.41 29.33
CA ILE A 26 3.29 8.59 28.74
C ILE A 26 2.37 9.32 29.73
N THR A 27 2.26 8.83 30.97
CA THR A 27 1.43 9.44 32.04
C THR A 27 1.87 10.86 32.35
N LYS A 28 3.19 11.12 32.40
CA LYS A 28 3.72 12.47 32.63
C LYS A 28 3.33 13.43 31.49
N LEU A 29 3.46 12.99 30.24
CA LEU A 29 3.07 13.75 29.03
C LEU A 29 1.56 14.04 29.03
N GLN A 30 0.73 13.04 29.30
CA GLN A 30 -0.72 13.19 29.40
C GLN A 30 -1.11 14.24 30.44
N ARG A 31 -0.49 14.22 31.63
CA ARG A 31 -0.73 15.24 32.70
C ARG A 31 -0.33 16.64 32.26
N LEU A 32 0.81 16.80 31.59
CA LEU A 32 1.27 18.09 31.09
C LEU A 32 0.30 18.64 30.01
N LEU A 33 -0.12 17.80 29.07
CA LEU A 33 -1.08 18.18 28.04
C LEU A 33 -2.43 18.55 28.67
N HIS A 34 -2.92 17.76 29.64
CA HIS A 34 -4.18 18.04 30.33
C HIS A 34 -4.15 19.36 31.14
N ALA A 35 -2.98 19.72 31.65
CA ALA A 35 -2.81 20.97 32.37
C ALA A 35 -2.81 22.22 31.47
N ILE A 36 -2.40 22.06 30.23
CA ILE A 36 -2.31 23.17 29.25
C ILE A 36 -3.57 23.24 28.37
N PHE A 37 -4.09 22.08 27.97
CA PHE A 37 -5.24 21.94 27.07
C PHE A 37 -6.36 21.18 27.81
N TYR A 38 -7.61 21.61 27.63
CA TYR A 38 -8.79 20.87 28.12
C TYR A 38 -9.01 19.59 27.33
N MET A 39 -8.21 18.57 27.62
CA MET A 39 -8.23 17.29 26.91
C MET A 39 -9.04 16.25 27.64
N LYS A 40 -9.76 15.41 26.91
CA LYS A 40 -10.41 14.21 27.41
C LYS A 40 -9.55 12.99 27.06
N ASP A 41 -9.20 12.20 28.07
CA ASP A 41 -8.57 10.89 27.82
C ASP A 41 -9.66 9.92 27.36
N LEU A 42 -9.48 9.36 26.16
CA LEU A 42 -10.40 8.39 25.55
C LEU A 42 -9.98 6.93 25.81
N GLY A 43 -8.87 6.74 26.54
CA GLY A 43 -8.35 5.41 26.87
C GLY A 43 -7.60 4.76 25.72
N GLN A 44 -7.75 3.44 25.59
CA GLN A 44 -7.10 2.64 24.56
C GLN A 44 -7.63 3.01 23.17
N LEU A 45 -6.71 3.11 22.19
CA LEU A 45 -7.07 3.42 20.82
C LEU A 45 -7.93 2.30 20.21
N THR A 46 -9.20 2.61 19.90
CA THR A 46 -10.14 1.69 19.26
C THR A 46 -10.65 2.22 17.92
N TYR A 47 -10.63 3.54 17.74
CA TYR A 47 -11.09 4.18 16.52
C TYR A 47 -10.32 5.48 16.28
N PHE A 48 -9.85 5.70 15.06
CA PHE A 48 -9.14 6.92 14.68
C PHE A 48 -9.29 7.17 13.17
N LEU A 49 -9.84 8.31 12.80
CA LEU A 49 -9.99 8.72 11.40
C LEU A 49 -10.64 7.68 10.48
N GLY A 50 -11.62 6.93 10.95
CA GLY A 50 -12.27 5.87 10.16
C GLY A 50 -11.53 4.53 10.17
N LEU A 51 -10.41 4.41 10.88
CA LEU A 51 -9.71 3.16 11.16
C LEU A 51 -10.23 2.56 12.46
N GLU A 52 -10.51 1.28 12.47
CA GLU A 52 -10.94 0.50 13.63
C GLU A 52 -9.76 -0.35 14.12
N PHE A 53 -9.43 -0.23 15.41
CA PHE A 53 -8.31 -0.93 16.04
C PHE A 53 -8.84 -1.99 17.00
N HIS A 54 -8.47 -3.23 16.76
CA HIS A 54 -8.88 -4.38 17.56
C HIS A 54 -7.65 -4.98 18.25
N HIS A 55 -7.53 -4.74 19.56
CA HIS A 55 -6.44 -5.25 20.36
C HIS A 55 -6.67 -6.73 20.69
N ARG A 56 -5.66 -7.56 20.47
CA ARG A 56 -5.65 -9.00 20.72
C ARG A 56 -4.40 -9.38 21.51
N ALA A 57 -4.41 -10.55 22.14
CA ALA A 57 -3.26 -11.03 22.90
C ALA A 57 -1.98 -11.16 22.04
N ASN A 58 -2.13 -11.44 20.73
CA ASN A 58 -1.02 -11.67 19.79
C ASN A 58 -0.76 -10.52 18.83
N GLY A 59 -1.40 -9.35 19.00
CA GLY A 59 -1.18 -8.20 18.12
C GLY A 59 -2.35 -7.23 18.04
N ILE A 60 -2.24 -6.31 17.08
CA ILE A 60 -3.29 -5.32 16.77
C ILE A 60 -3.80 -5.58 15.35
N PHE A 61 -5.10 -5.68 15.21
CA PHE A 61 -5.75 -5.77 13.92
C PHE A 61 -6.39 -4.41 13.58
N VAL A 62 -6.22 -3.97 12.32
CA VAL A 62 -6.72 -2.67 11.85
C VAL A 62 -7.55 -2.88 10.58
N ASN A 63 -8.78 -2.39 10.58
CA ASN A 63 -9.65 -2.41 9.41
C ASN A 63 -10.48 -1.12 9.29
N GLN A 64 -11.41 -1.09 8.33
CA GLN A 64 -12.33 0.02 8.07
C GLN A 64 -13.74 -0.54 7.82
N HIS A 65 -14.20 -1.48 8.64
CA HIS A 65 -15.47 -2.17 8.44
C HIS A 65 -16.66 -1.21 8.32
N LYS A 66 -16.80 -0.30 9.28
CA LYS A 66 -17.88 0.70 9.27
C LYS A 66 -17.82 1.58 8.02
N TYR A 67 -16.62 2.01 7.64
CA TYR A 67 -16.44 2.85 6.45
C TYR A 67 -16.82 2.12 5.16
N ILE A 68 -16.58 0.80 5.08
CA ILE A 68 -17.03 -0.03 3.95
C ILE A 68 -18.56 -0.11 3.92
N GLN A 69 -19.22 -0.27 5.07
CA GLN A 69 -20.70 -0.28 5.13
C GLN A 69 -21.28 1.06 4.66
N ASP A 70 -20.74 2.17 5.16
CA ASP A 70 -21.16 3.51 4.73
C ASP A 70 -20.95 3.72 3.21
N LEU A 71 -19.88 3.16 2.63
CA LEU A 71 -19.61 3.21 1.19
C LEU A 71 -20.60 2.36 0.38
N ILE A 72 -20.98 1.16 0.86
CA ILE A 72 -21.98 0.29 0.23
C ILE A 72 -23.31 1.04 0.16
N THR A 73 -23.71 1.65 1.27
CA THR A 73 -24.95 2.47 1.35
C THR A 73 -24.89 3.68 0.41
N LEU A 74 -23.76 4.41 0.40
CA LEU A 74 -23.57 5.54 -0.50
C LEU A 74 -23.70 5.15 -1.98
N ALA A 75 -23.26 3.93 -2.33
CA ALA A 75 -23.30 3.42 -3.70
C ALA A 75 -24.68 2.81 -4.07
N GLY A 76 -25.60 2.61 -3.10
CA GLY A 76 -26.90 1.95 -3.28
C GLY A 76 -26.73 0.48 -3.68
N LEU A 77 -25.85 -0.25 -2.99
CA LEU A 77 -25.49 -1.64 -3.34
C LEU A 77 -25.79 -2.64 -2.22
N GLU A 78 -26.59 -2.27 -1.22
CA GLU A 78 -26.90 -3.11 -0.05
C GLU A 78 -27.51 -4.47 -0.45
N ASP A 79 -28.40 -4.46 -1.42
CA ASP A 79 -29.11 -5.67 -1.89
C ASP A 79 -28.40 -6.40 -3.03
N THR A 80 -27.12 -6.06 -3.31
CA THR A 80 -26.38 -6.69 -4.40
C THR A 80 -25.53 -7.86 -3.91
N SER A 81 -25.30 -8.85 -4.78
CA SER A 81 -24.39 -9.95 -4.47
C SER A 81 -22.92 -9.52 -4.60
N SER A 82 -22.08 -10.03 -3.71
CA SER A 82 -20.63 -9.85 -3.78
C SER A 82 -20.01 -10.53 -5.01
N VAL A 83 -18.77 -10.12 -5.34
CA VAL A 83 -17.95 -10.72 -6.40
C VAL A 83 -16.56 -11.07 -5.88
N ASP A 84 -15.91 -12.06 -6.50
CA ASP A 84 -14.65 -12.63 -6.01
C ASP A 84 -13.40 -11.81 -6.35
N THR A 85 -13.48 -10.90 -7.32
CA THR A 85 -12.33 -10.08 -7.76
C THR A 85 -12.76 -8.65 -8.01
N PRO A 86 -11.91 -7.66 -7.64
CA PRO A 86 -12.26 -6.26 -7.80
C PRO A 86 -12.24 -5.79 -9.26
N MET A 87 -11.60 -6.56 -10.15
CA MET A 87 -11.53 -6.28 -11.59
C MET A 87 -11.51 -7.58 -12.39
N GLU A 88 -12.08 -7.57 -13.57
CA GLU A 88 -11.99 -8.69 -14.52
C GLU A 88 -10.63 -8.69 -15.24
N VAL A 89 -10.15 -9.90 -15.54
CA VAL A 89 -8.93 -10.07 -16.33
C VAL A 89 -9.16 -9.54 -17.75
N ASN A 90 -8.13 -8.89 -18.31
CA ASN A 90 -8.13 -8.35 -19.68
C ASN A 90 -9.04 -7.13 -19.93
N VAL A 91 -9.76 -6.63 -18.93
CA VAL A 91 -10.50 -5.36 -19.07
C VAL A 91 -9.50 -4.19 -19.05
N LYS A 92 -9.64 -3.30 -20.03
CA LYS A 92 -8.85 -2.06 -20.15
C LYS A 92 -9.80 -0.88 -20.28
N TYR A 93 -9.87 -0.06 -19.25
CA TYR A 93 -10.67 1.16 -19.29
C TYR A 93 -10.03 2.20 -20.18
N ARG A 94 -10.81 2.77 -21.10
CA ARG A 94 -10.38 3.82 -22.03
C ARG A 94 -11.11 5.13 -21.72
N LYS A 95 -10.43 6.23 -22.00
CA LYS A 95 -10.95 7.57 -21.74
C LYS A 95 -12.18 7.89 -22.60
N ASP A 96 -12.21 7.37 -23.83
CA ASP A 96 -13.20 7.76 -24.85
C ASP A 96 -14.21 6.65 -25.17
N GLU A 97 -14.36 5.64 -24.31
CA GLU A 97 -15.24 4.48 -24.52
C GLU A 97 -16.52 4.58 -23.67
N GLY A 98 -17.68 4.50 -24.34
CA GLY A 98 -19.00 4.59 -23.70
C GLY A 98 -19.47 6.04 -23.47
N ASP A 99 -20.66 6.20 -22.89
CA ASP A 99 -21.29 7.49 -22.66
C ASP A 99 -20.76 8.17 -21.39
N LEU A 100 -20.68 9.49 -21.44
CA LEU A 100 -20.30 10.32 -20.29
C LEU A 100 -21.38 10.24 -19.20
N LEU A 101 -20.96 10.35 -17.95
CA LEU A 101 -21.90 10.58 -16.86
C LEU A 101 -22.38 12.04 -16.89
N ASP A 102 -23.69 12.23 -16.77
CA ASP A 102 -24.31 13.57 -16.69
C ASP A 102 -23.82 14.30 -15.44
N ASP A 103 -23.78 13.60 -14.29
CA ASP A 103 -23.23 14.12 -13.03
C ASP A 103 -22.04 13.26 -12.54
N PRO A 104 -20.82 13.80 -12.56
CA PRO A 104 -19.63 13.12 -12.07
C PRO A 104 -19.46 13.15 -10.53
N THR A 105 -20.34 13.82 -9.78
CA THR A 105 -20.19 14.08 -8.35
C THR A 105 -20.12 12.79 -7.54
N LEU A 106 -21.07 11.89 -7.77
CA LEU A 106 -21.09 10.57 -7.09
C LEU A 106 -19.84 9.77 -7.43
N TYR A 107 -19.42 9.76 -8.71
CA TYR A 107 -18.20 9.06 -9.13
C TYR A 107 -16.97 9.52 -8.33
N ARG A 108 -16.77 10.84 -8.25
CA ARG A 108 -15.63 11.43 -7.53
C ARG A 108 -15.65 11.12 -6.04
N ARG A 109 -16.83 11.15 -5.41
CA ARG A 109 -17.01 10.77 -4.00
C ARG A 109 -16.62 9.30 -3.78
N LEU A 110 -17.14 8.39 -4.59
CA LEU A 110 -16.84 6.96 -4.49
C LEU A 110 -15.36 6.67 -4.71
N VAL A 111 -14.72 7.30 -5.72
CA VAL A 111 -13.27 7.15 -5.94
C VAL A 111 -12.48 7.68 -4.75
N GLY A 112 -12.84 8.83 -4.19
CA GLY A 112 -12.19 9.38 -3.00
C GLY A 112 -12.26 8.43 -1.81
N SER A 113 -13.45 7.86 -1.56
CA SER A 113 -13.65 6.84 -0.50
C SER A 113 -12.83 5.56 -0.76
N LEU A 114 -12.77 5.09 -2.01
CA LEU A 114 -11.97 3.91 -2.37
C LEU A 114 -10.46 4.16 -2.23
N ILE A 115 -9.97 5.36 -2.56
CA ILE A 115 -8.57 5.74 -2.33
C ILE A 115 -8.25 5.67 -0.83
N TYR A 116 -9.15 6.16 0.01
CA TYR A 116 -8.95 6.08 1.46
C TYR A 116 -8.96 4.62 1.96
N LEU A 117 -9.83 3.76 1.42
CA LEU A 117 -9.87 2.34 1.76
C LEU A 117 -8.59 1.58 1.40
N THR A 118 -7.80 2.04 0.44
CA THR A 118 -6.50 1.40 0.14
C THR A 118 -5.52 1.45 1.31
N THR A 119 -5.80 2.22 2.37
CA THR A 119 -5.01 2.28 3.61
C THR A 119 -5.07 0.98 4.41
N THR A 120 -6.15 0.21 4.33
CA THR A 120 -6.30 -1.10 5.02
C THR A 120 -6.61 -2.24 4.06
N GLN A 121 -6.95 -1.93 2.81
CA GLN A 121 -7.28 -2.85 1.72
C GLN A 121 -6.29 -2.67 0.55
N PRO A 122 -5.01 -3.01 0.71
CA PRO A 122 -4.00 -2.81 -0.34
C PRO A 122 -4.29 -3.61 -1.61
N ASP A 123 -5.04 -4.70 -1.53
CA ASP A 123 -5.42 -5.57 -2.64
C ASP A 123 -6.32 -4.89 -3.69
N ILE A 124 -7.02 -3.80 -3.33
CA ILE A 124 -7.77 -3.00 -4.30
C ILE A 124 -6.96 -1.84 -4.92
N SER A 125 -5.71 -1.61 -4.49
CA SER A 125 -4.93 -0.41 -4.89
C SER A 125 -4.78 -0.27 -6.40
N TYR A 126 -4.56 -1.38 -7.12
CA TYR A 126 -4.41 -1.34 -8.57
C TYR A 126 -5.70 -0.88 -9.26
N VAL A 127 -6.82 -1.49 -8.95
CA VAL A 127 -8.09 -1.16 -9.62
C VAL A 127 -8.59 0.23 -9.23
N VAL A 128 -8.39 0.66 -7.99
CA VAL A 128 -8.69 2.02 -7.53
C VAL A 128 -7.81 3.03 -8.30
N HIS A 129 -6.52 2.72 -8.47
CA HIS A 129 -5.63 3.54 -9.30
C HIS A 129 -6.10 3.59 -10.77
N GLN A 130 -6.65 2.51 -11.33
CA GLN A 130 -7.20 2.52 -12.69
C GLN A 130 -8.41 3.46 -12.81
N VAL A 131 -9.40 3.36 -11.92
CA VAL A 131 -10.61 4.19 -11.98
C VAL A 131 -10.34 5.65 -11.60
N SER A 132 -9.37 5.94 -10.74
CA SER A 132 -9.02 7.32 -10.34
C SER A 132 -8.54 8.18 -11.51
N GLN A 133 -8.08 7.58 -12.61
CA GLN A 133 -7.61 8.29 -13.80
C GLN A 133 -8.74 8.96 -14.59
N PHE A 134 -9.99 8.64 -14.32
CA PHE A 134 -11.15 9.12 -15.07
C PHE A 134 -12.00 10.16 -14.32
N MET A 135 -11.51 10.69 -13.18
CA MET A 135 -12.24 11.64 -12.34
C MET A 135 -12.64 12.95 -13.05
N SER A 136 -11.89 13.36 -14.08
CA SER A 136 -12.19 14.58 -14.85
C SER A 136 -13.39 14.39 -15.79
N SER A 137 -13.53 13.21 -16.41
CA SER A 137 -14.56 12.92 -17.41
C SER A 137 -14.97 11.44 -17.28
N PRO A 138 -15.65 11.06 -16.18
CA PRO A 138 -16.05 9.69 -15.97
C PRO A 138 -17.19 9.28 -16.91
N ARG A 139 -17.21 7.99 -17.22
CA ARG A 139 -18.23 7.37 -18.09
C ARG A 139 -19.00 6.29 -17.34
N HIS A 140 -20.13 5.86 -17.85
CA HIS A 140 -20.95 4.79 -17.25
C HIS A 140 -20.15 3.50 -17.01
N LEU A 141 -19.26 3.13 -17.95
CA LEU A 141 -18.40 1.95 -17.77
C LEU A 141 -17.40 2.11 -16.59
N HIS A 142 -16.92 3.34 -16.33
CA HIS A 142 -16.05 3.62 -15.19
C HIS A 142 -16.83 3.53 -13.85
N LEU A 143 -18.09 3.97 -13.83
CA LEU A 143 -18.97 3.82 -12.67
C LEU A 143 -19.31 2.33 -12.42
N ALA A 144 -19.52 1.56 -13.47
CA ALA A 144 -19.73 0.10 -13.35
C ALA A 144 -18.49 -0.60 -12.74
N ALA A 145 -17.27 -0.15 -13.10
CA ALA A 145 -16.04 -0.62 -12.49
C ALA A 145 -15.99 -0.31 -10.98
N ILE A 146 -16.35 0.91 -10.56
CA ILE A 146 -16.41 1.28 -9.14
C ILE A 146 -17.42 0.40 -8.39
N ARG A 147 -18.62 0.20 -8.95
CA ARG A 147 -19.63 -0.68 -8.34
C ARG A 147 -19.13 -2.11 -8.18
N ARG A 148 -18.33 -2.61 -9.12
CA ARG A 148 -17.68 -3.92 -9.01
C ARG A 148 -16.67 -3.96 -7.84
N ILE A 149 -15.85 -2.93 -7.66
CA ILE A 149 -14.91 -2.84 -6.53
C ILE A 149 -15.68 -2.87 -5.21
N ILE A 150 -16.77 -2.11 -5.09
CA ILE A 150 -17.58 -2.06 -3.87
C ILE A 150 -18.24 -3.43 -3.58
N ARG A 151 -18.76 -4.11 -4.61
CA ARG A 151 -19.28 -5.48 -4.47
C ARG A 151 -18.20 -6.49 -4.06
N TYR A 152 -16.96 -6.29 -4.47
CA TYR A 152 -15.83 -7.10 -3.99
C TYR A 152 -15.59 -6.85 -2.50
N LEU A 153 -15.55 -5.59 -2.06
CA LEU A 153 -15.40 -5.23 -0.65
C LEU A 153 -16.54 -5.76 0.22
N GLN A 154 -17.76 -5.81 -0.30
CA GLN A 154 -18.93 -6.40 0.36
C GLN A 154 -18.73 -7.90 0.67
N GLY A 155 -17.94 -8.61 -0.13
CA GLY A 155 -17.60 -10.03 0.11
C GLY A 155 -16.62 -10.25 1.27
N SER A 156 -15.90 -9.23 1.73
CA SER A 156 -14.92 -9.30 2.82
C SER A 156 -14.82 -7.96 3.55
N PRO A 157 -15.92 -7.46 4.12
CA PRO A 157 -15.97 -6.11 4.70
C PRO A 157 -15.14 -5.97 5.98
N THR A 158 -14.80 -7.08 6.61
CA THR A 158 -14.00 -7.13 7.85
C THR A 158 -12.50 -7.31 7.60
N ARG A 159 -12.07 -7.46 6.33
CA ARG A 159 -10.66 -7.64 5.99
C ARG A 159 -9.82 -6.45 6.41
N GLY A 160 -8.57 -6.71 6.82
CA GLY A 160 -7.66 -5.65 7.24
C GLY A 160 -6.24 -6.14 7.44
N LEU A 161 -5.45 -5.31 8.10
CA LEU A 161 -4.04 -5.51 8.40
C LEU A 161 -3.87 -6.05 9.81
N PHE A 162 -2.98 -7.01 9.99
CA PHE A 162 -2.61 -7.53 11.30
C PHE A 162 -1.15 -7.20 11.62
N PHE A 163 -0.92 -6.65 12.79
CA PHE A 163 0.38 -6.29 13.34
C PHE A 163 0.69 -7.20 14.53
N PRO A 164 1.38 -8.33 14.33
CA PRO A 164 1.66 -9.29 15.40
C PRO A 164 2.72 -8.77 16.37
N THR A 165 2.58 -9.10 17.66
CA THR A 165 3.56 -8.77 18.69
C THR A 165 4.84 -9.59 18.55
N ASP A 166 4.72 -10.87 18.17
CA ASP A 166 5.83 -11.80 17.95
C ASP A 166 6.27 -11.79 16.48
N SER A 167 6.88 -10.69 16.06
CA SER A 167 7.37 -10.53 14.69
C SER A 167 8.79 -9.98 14.69
N SER A 168 9.60 -10.41 13.72
CA SER A 168 10.92 -9.82 13.53
C SER A 168 10.77 -8.36 13.09
N LEU A 169 11.74 -7.52 13.44
CA LEU A 169 11.78 -6.14 12.99
C LEU A 169 12.64 -5.97 11.72
N GLN A 170 12.72 -6.99 10.88
CA GLN A 170 13.47 -6.94 9.63
C GLN A 170 12.56 -6.49 8.48
N LEU A 171 13.06 -5.52 7.70
CA LEU A 171 12.42 -5.08 6.47
C LEU A 171 12.64 -6.07 5.34
N VAL A 172 11.56 -6.36 4.60
CA VAL A 172 11.57 -7.11 3.34
C VAL A 172 10.70 -6.37 2.33
N ALA A 173 11.17 -6.22 1.10
CA ALA A 173 10.48 -5.47 0.06
C ALA A 173 10.30 -6.28 -1.23
N TYR A 174 9.25 -5.95 -1.98
CA TYR A 174 8.93 -6.52 -3.29
C TYR A 174 8.59 -5.40 -4.25
N SER A 175 9.06 -5.48 -5.49
CA SER A 175 8.70 -4.51 -6.52
C SER A 175 8.41 -5.17 -7.86
N ASP A 176 7.42 -4.64 -8.57
CA ASP A 176 7.04 -5.00 -9.92
C ASP A 176 6.58 -3.77 -10.72
N ALA A 177 6.54 -3.88 -12.03
CA ALA A 177 5.85 -2.96 -12.91
C ALA A 177 5.25 -3.70 -14.09
N ASP A 178 4.07 -3.32 -14.52
CA ASP A 178 3.59 -3.68 -15.85
C ASP A 178 4.43 -2.96 -16.92
N TRP A 179 4.34 -3.42 -18.16
CA TRP A 179 4.95 -2.69 -19.28
C TRP A 179 3.89 -2.10 -20.18
N ALA A 180 3.87 -0.76 -20.26
CA ALA A 180 3.00 0.00 -21.16
C ALA A 180 1.50 -0.38 -21.03
N GLY A 181 1.05 -0.78 -19.82
CA GLY A 181 -0.29 -1.31 -19.58
C GLY A 181 -1.41 -0.29 -19.71
N CYS A 182 -1.14 1.01 -19.54
CA CYS A 182 -2.14 2.04 -19.73
C CYS A 182 -2.52 2.21 -21.21
N PRO A 183 -3.78 1.92 -21.62
CA PRO A 183 -4.18 2.00 -23.03
C PRO A 183 -4.16 3.41 -23.61
N ASN A 184 -4.34 4.42 -22.74
CA ASN A 184 -4.43 5.82 -23.18
C ASN A 184 -3.05 6.50 -23.29
N THR A 185 -2.10 6.16 -22.43
CA THR A 185 -0.81 6.88 -22.33
C THR A 185 0.40 6.00 -22.54
N ARG A 186 0.20 4.67 -22.65
CA ARG A 186 1.29 3.66 -22.75
C ARG A 186 2.32 3.75 -21.60
N ARG A 187 1.95 4.37 -20.48
CA ARG A 187 2.77 4.40 -19.27
C ARG A 187 2.56 3.12 -18.46
N SER A 188 3.61 2.69 -17.81
CA SER A 188 3.61 1.55 -16.90
C SER A 188 3.08 1.92 -15.53
N THR A 189 2.59 0.95 -14.78
CA THR A 189 2.21 1.09 -13.37
C THR A 189 3.29 0.44 -12.52
N THR A 190 3.84 1.18 -11.58
CA THR A 190 4.74 0.69 -10.53
C THR A 190 3.93 0.13 -9.39
N GLY A 191 4.30 -1.05 -8.92
CA GLY A 191 3.80 -1.67 -7.69
C GLY A 191 4.95 -2.07 -6.79
N TRP A 192 4.89 -1.71 -5.50
CA TRP A 192 5.79 -2.21 -4.49
C TRP A 192 5.12 -2.26 -3.12
N PHE A 193 5.66 -3.07 -2.24
CA PHE A 193 5.23 -3.14 -0.85
C PHE A 193 6.36 -3.62 0.06
N MET A 194 6.21 -3.37 1.36
CA MET A 194 7.21 -3.67 2.37
C MET A 194 6.59 -4.28 3.61
N PHE A 195 7.22 -5.35 4.08
CA PHE A 195 6.93 -5.96 5.37
C PHE A 195 7.97 -5.52 6.41
N LEU A 196 7.51 -5.37 7.64
CA LEU A 196 8.34 -5.41 8.83
C LEU A 196 8.04 -6.74 9.55
N GLY A 197 8.92 -7.72 9.37
CA GLY A 197 8.62 -9.09 9.75
C GLY A 197 7.37 -9.63 9.06
N ASN A 198 6.32 -9.92 9.82
CA ASN A 198 5.04 -10.42 9.33
C ASN A 198 3.94 -9.34 9.24
N ALA A 199 4.30 -8.06 9.34
CA ALA A 199 3.37 -6.94 9.20
C ALA A 199 3.60 -6.19 7.88
N LEU A 200 2.55 -6.02 7.07
CA LEU A 200 2.57 -5.16 5.91
C LEU A 200 2.48 -3.70 6.36
N ILE A 201 3.52 -2.90 6.11
CA ILE A 201 3.65 -1.55 6.67
C ILE A 201 3.64 -0.44 5.62
N SER A 202 4.03 -0.72 4.38
CA SER A 202 4.05 0.27 3.30
C SER A 202 3.78 -0.39 1.96
N TRP A 203 3.04 0.29 1.07
CA TRP A 203 2.76 -0.16 -0.29
C TRP A 203 2.42 1.01 -1.20
N ARG A 204 2.61 0.77 -2.48
CA ARG A 204 2.30 1.75 -3.52
C ARG A 204 1.85 1.11 -4.81
N CYS A 205 0.82 1.70 -5.40
CA CYS A 205 0.44 1.48 -6.79
C CYS A 205 0.35 2.84 -7.48
N LYS A 206 1.25 3.11 -8.43
CA LYS A 206 1.27 4.41 -9.11
C LYS A 206 1.73 4.29 -10.56
N LYS A 207 1.04 4.98 -11.47
CA LYS A 207 1.48 5.13 -12.86
C LYS A 207 2.79 5.92 -12.93
N GLN A 208 3.73 5.43 -13.72
CA GLN A 208 5.00 6.11 -14.00
C GLN A 208 4.76 7.41 -14.78
N ASP A 209 5.60 8.41 -14.54
CA ASP A 209 5.47 9.72 -15.16
C ASP A 209 5.95 9.73 -16.63
N ARG A 210 6.70 8.71 -17.03
CA ARG A 210 7.25 8.55 -18.39
C ARG A 210 6.89 7.19 -18.97
N VAL A 211 6.92 7.09 -20.30
CA VAL A 211 6.77 5.81 -21.01
C VAL A 211 8.10 5.08 -20.96
N SER A 212 8.10 3.83 -20.50
CA SER A 212 9.26 2.95 -20.51
C SER A 212 9.40 2.25 -21.85
N LYS A 213 10.61 2.23 -22.42
CA LYS A 213 10.90 1.63 -23.74
C LYS A 213 10.95 0.11 -23.69
N SER A 214 11.11 -0.48 -22.52
CA SER A 214 11.13 -1.94 -22.30
C SER A 214 10.51 -2.31 -20.96
N SER A 215 10.16 -3.59 -20.78
CA SER A 215 9.72 -4.13 -19.48
C SER A 215 10.82 -4.02 -18.42
N THR A 216 12.08 -4.21 -18.80
CA THR A 216 13.24 -4.05 -17.93
C THR A 216 13.32 -2.62 -17.38
N GLU A 217 13.15 -1.60 -18.23
CA GLU A 217 13.15 -0.20 -17.80
C GLU A 217 12.00 0.09 -16.84
N ALA A 218 10.78 -0.40 -17.15
CA ALA A 218 9.63 -0.22 -16.28
C ALA A 218 9.87 -0.80 -14.88
N LYS A 219 10.38 -2.03 -14.80
CA LYS A 219 10.69 -2.70 -13.53
C LYS A 219 11.86 -2.05 -12.81
N TYR A 220 12.85 -1.56 -13.55
CA TYR A 220 13.98 -0.83 -12.96
C TYR A 220 13.50 0.46 -12.26
N ARG A 221 12.63 1.23 -12.90
CA ARG A 221 12.00 2.42 -12.29
C ARG A 221 11.18 2.08 -11.04
N ALA A 222 10.50 0.93 -11.04
CA ALA A 222 9.78 0.46 -9.85
C ALA A 222 10.74 0.15 -8.70
N MET A 223 11.86 -0.52 -8.98
CA MET A 223 12.92 -0.77 -8.01
C MET A 223 13.48 0.53 -7.42
N SER A 224 13.76 1.55 -8.26
CA SER A 224 14.26 2.85 -7.81
C SER A 224 13.33 3.53 -6.81
N THR A 225 12.01 3.53 -7.09
CA THR A 225 11.02 4.09 -6.15
C THR A 225 10.91 3.28 -4.86
N ALA A 226 11.06 1.96 -4.92
CA ALA A 226 11.09 1.10 -3.74
C ALA A 226 12.35 1.35 -2.89
N CYS A 227 13.52 1.55 -3.52
CA CYS A 227 14.76 1.90 -2.82
C CYS A 227 14.63 3.20 -2.01
N SER A 228 13.98 4.21 -2.59
CA SER A 228 13.73 5.49 -1.87
C SER A 228 12.89 5.29 -0.61
N GLU A 229 11.86 4.45 -0.68
CA GLU A 229 11.02 4.12 0.48
C GLU A 229 11.78 3.30 1.52
N ILE A 230 12.59 2.31 1.08
CA ILE A 230 13.45 1.52 1.99
C ILE A 230 14.41 2.44 2.74
N ALA A 231 15.07 3.36 2.03
CA ALA A 231 16.00 4.28 2.66
C ALA A 231 15.32 5.16 3.72
N TRP A 232 14.11 5.67 3.41
CA TRP A 232 13.31 6.46 4.34
C TRP A 232 12.89 5.63 5.57
N LEU A 233 12.35 4.43 5.38
CA LEU A 233 11.95 3.55 6.48
C LEU A 233 13.13 3.17 7.38
N ARG A 234 14.29 2.87 6.80
CA ARG A 234 15.51 2.56 7.58
C ARG A 234 15.94 3.74 8.45
N GLY A 235 15.90 4.97 7.90
CA GLY A 235 16.15 6.18 8.67
C GLY A 235 15.16 6.37 9.82
N LEU A 236 13.87 6.17 9.55
CA LEU A 236 12.82 6.22 10.56
C LEU A 236 13.04 5.18 11.68
N PHE A 237 13.39 3.94 11.33
CA PHE A 237 13.67 2.90 12.34
C PHE A 237 14.93 3.19 13.13
N GLU A 238 15.94 3.80 12.55
CA GLU A 238 17.14 4.24 13.28
C GLU A 238 16.79 5.31 14.30
N GLU A 239 15.99 6.32 13.93
CA GLU A 239 15.48 7.36 14.85
C GLU A 239 14.64 6.77 15.99
N LEU A 240 13.87 5.71 15.69
CA LEU A 240 13.07 4.99 16.68
C LEU A 240 13.89 4.03 17.58
N GLY A 241 15.20 3.87 17.32
CA GLY A 241 16.09 2.99 18.08
C GLY A 241 16.04 1.53 17.64
N PHE A 242 15.52 1.23 16.43
CA PHE A 242 15.44 -0.11 15.83
C PHE A 242 16.21 -0.18 14.48
N PRO A 243 17.52 0.12 14.45
CA PRO A 243 18.27 0.19 13.20
C PRO A 243 18.28 -1.14 12.46
N GLN A 244 18.16 -1.08 11.14
CA GLN A 244 18.28 -2.25 10.27
C GLN A 244 19.76 -2.55 10.01
N THR A 245 20.33 -3.57 10.66
CA THR A 245 21.76 -3.91 10.61
C THR A 245 22.15 -4.70 9.37
N THR A 246 21.18 -5.39 8.75
CA THR A 246 21.38 -6.17 7.52
C THR A 246 20.81 -5.45 6.30
N PRO A 247 21.31 -5.69 5.08
CA PRO A 247 20.68 -5.18 3.87
C PRO A 247 19.23 -5.63 3.75
N THR A 248 18.33 -4.72 3.40
CA THR A 248 16.92 -5.03 3.15
C THR A 248 16.79 -5.77 1.81
N PRO A 249 16.28 -7.01 1.77
CA PRO A 249 16.05 -7.70 0.52
C PRO A 249 14.89 -7.04 -0.25
N LEU A 250 15.19 -6.56 -1.46
CA LEU A 250 14.23 -6.06 -2.43
C LEU A 250 14.06 -7.13 -3.53
N HIS A 251 12.98 -7.89 -3.45
CA HIS A 251 12.68 -8.96 -4.39
C HIS A 251 12.14 -8.42 -5.72
N ALA A 252 12.80 -8.80 -6.83
CA ALA A 252 12.37 -8.48 -8.19
C ALA A 252 12.43 -9.72 -9.08
N ASP A 253 11.55 -9.81 -10.08
CA ASP A 253 11.46 -10.96 -10.98
C ASP A 253 12.17 -10.76 -12.32
N ASN A 254 12.71 -9.57 -12.58
CA ASN A 254 13.41 -9.26 -13.83
C ASN A 254 14.93 -9.35 -13.68
N THR A 255 15.51 -10.45 -14.16
CA THR A 255 16.95 -10.70 -14.09
C THR A 255 17.77 -9.63 -14.81
N SER A 256 17.26 -9.09 -15.95
CA SER A 256 17.96 -8.01 -16.67
C SER A 256 18.00 -6.71 -15.87
N ALA A 257 16.92 -6.37 -15.15
CA ALA A 257 16.89 -5.20 -14.27
C ALA A 257 17.88 -5.38 -13.11
N ILE A 258 17.94 -6.56 -12.49
CA ILE A 258 18.90 -6.89 -11.44
C ILE A 258 20.35 -6.79 -11.99
N GLN A 259 20.61 -7.34 -13.17
CA GLN A 259 21.94 -7.26 -13.80
C GLN A 259 22.37 -5.83 -14.09
N ILE A 260 21.48 -4.95 -14.55
CA ILE A 260 21.76 -3.53 -14.74
C ILE A 260 22.14 -2.86 -13.41
N ALA A 261 21.47 -3.21 -12.33
CA ALA A 261 21.75 -2.68 -10.99
C ALA A 261 23.13 -3.15 -10.46
N THR A 262 23.48 -4.42 -10.67
CA THR A 262 24.68 -5.05 -10.09
C THR A 262 25.93 -4.91 -10.93
N ASN A 263 25.82 -4.65 -12.24
CA ASN A 263 26.97 -4.59 -13.16
C ASN A 263 27.17 -3.18 -13.75
N PRO A 264 28.25 -2.46 -13.40
CA PRO A 264 28.53 -1.11 -13.90
C PRO A 264 28.79 -1.03 -15.41
N VAL A 265 29.15 -2.13 -16.08
CA VAL A 265 29.43 -2.16 -17.54
C VAL A 265 28.22 -1.81 -18.40
N PHE A 266 27.00 -1.96 -17.88
CA PHE A 266 25.76 -1.63 -18.61
C PHE A 266 25.42 -0.12 -18.65
N HIS A 267 26.31 0.75 -18.24
CA HIS A 267 26.09 2.20 -18.16
C HIS A 267 25.73 2.86 -19.50
N GLU A 268 26.35 2.45 -20.60
CA GLU A 268 26.13 3.08 -21.91
C GLU A 268 24.71 2.89 -22.48
N ARG A 269 24.01 1.82 -22.06
CA ARG A 269 22.66 1.50 -22.52
C ARG A 269 21.55 2.14 -21.70
N THR A 270 21.88 2.84 -20.62
CA THR A 270 20.91 3.32 -19.60
C THR A 270 20.88 4.83 -19.42
N LYS A 271 21.48 5.61 -20.33
CA LYS A 271 21.54 7.09 -20.25
C LYS A 271 20.19 7.77 -19.97
N HIS A 272 19.08 7.21 -20.41
CA HIS A 272 17.73 7.76 -20.22
C HIS A 272 17.10 7.45 -18.85
N ILE A 273 17.72 6.55 -18.06
CA ILE A 273 17.37 6.20 -16.68
C ILE A 273 18.57 6.35 -15.74
N GLU A 274 19.50 7.21 -16.06
CA GLU A 274 20.79 7.36 -15.36
C GLU A 274 20.59 7.67 -13.87
N VAL A 275 19.65 8.55 -13.52
CA VAL A 275 19.35 8.91 -12.12
C VAL A 275 18.83 7.70 -11.34
N ASP A 276 17.93 6.92 -11.95
CA ASP A 276 17.41 5.68 -11.34
C ASP A 276 18.54 4.65 -11.15
N CYS A 277 19.48 4.56 -12.13
CA CYS A 277 20.62 3.64 -12.07
C CYS A 277 21.58 4.01 -10.94
N HIS A 278 21.92 5.27 -10.77
CA HIS A 278 22.76 5.73 -9.67
C HIS A 278 22.11 5.45 -8.32
N SER A 279 20.85 5.82 -8.14
CA SER A 279 20.12 5.63 -6.88
C SER A 279 20.11 4.17 -6.41
N ILE A 280 19.84 3.21 -7.31
CA ILE A 280 19.83 1.79 -6.94
C ILE A 280 21.23 1.27 -6.62
N ARG A 281 22.24 1.66 -7.42
CA ARG A 281 23.63 1.24 -7.21
C ARG A 281 24.17 1.76 -5.89
N ASP A 282 23.97 3.04 -5.59
CA ASP A 282 24.41 3.66 -4.34
C ASP A 282 23.83 2.91 -3.13
N THR A 283 22.54 2.56 -3.19
CA THR A 283 21.88 1.79 -2.12
C THR A 283 22.37 0.34 -2.02
N LEU A 284 22.78 -0.26 -3.13
CA LEU A 284 23.34 -1.61 -3.18
C LEU A 284 24.81 -1.63 -2.66
N GLU A 285 25.65 -0.71 -3.11
CA GLU A 285 27.05 -0.57 -2.70
C GLU A 285 27.17 -0.21 -1.22
N SER A 286 26.31 0.68 -0.72
CA SER A 286 26.20 1.03 0.70
C SER A 286 25.55 -0.04 1.56
N ARG A 287 25.19 -1.19 1.00
CA ARG A 287 24.51 -2.32 1.69
C ARG A 287 23.19 -1.93 2.38
N VAL A 288 22.51 -0.95 1.87
CA VAL A 288 21.14 -0.61 2.31
C VAL A 288 20.15 -1.66 1.83
N ILE A 289 20.36 -2.17 0.60
CA ILE A 289 19.54 -3.22 -0.01
C ILE A 289 20.38 -4.42 -0.46
N SER A 290 19.69 -5.54 -0.70
CA SER A 290 20.12 -6.64 -1.56
C SER A 290 19.05 -6.93 -2.59
N LEU A 291 19.40 -7.53 -3.74
CA LEU A 291 18.49 -7.75 -4.88
C LEU A 291 18.33 -9.25 -5.16
N PRO A 292 17.64 -10.01 -4.32
CA PRO A 292 17.34 -11.40 -4.63
C PRO A 292 16.31 -11.51 -5.75
N HIS A 293 16.58 -12.41 -6.72
CA HIS A 293 15.62 -12.75 -7.76
C HIS A 293 14.47 -13.58 -7.17
N ILE A 294 13.25 -13.29 -7.61
CA ILE A 294 12.07 -14.12 -7.33
C ILE A 294 11.43 -14.54 -8.66
N SER A 295 10.88 -15.75 -8.74
CA SER A 295 10.15 -16.17 -9.94
C SER A 295 8.86 -15.35 -10.11
N SER A 296 8.42 -15.13 -11.34
CA SER A 296 7.18 -14.38 -11.62
C SER A 296 5.95 -15.03 -10.97
N ASP A 297 5.94 -16.35 -10.79
CA ASP A 297 4.86 -17.06 -10.10
C ASP A 297 4.78 -16.73 -8.60
N LEU A 298 5.89 -16.32 -8.02
CA LEU A 298 5.99 -15.93 -6.61
C LEU A 298 6.02 -14.40 -6.41
N GLN A 299 5.96 -13.61 -7.50
CA GLN A 299 5.98 -12.14 -7.41
C GLN A 299 4.66 -11.61 -6.80
N VAL A 300 4.72 -11.26 -5.54
CA VAL A 300 3.54 -10.78 -4.80
C VAL A 300 3.16 -9.34 -5.23
N ALA A 301 4.12 -8.53 -5.68
CA ALA A 301 3.84 -7.16 -6.13
C ALA A 301 2.99 -7.10 -7.42
N ASP A 302 2.75 -8.24 -8.07
CA ASP A 302 1.80 -8.38 -9.20
C ASP A 302 0.40 -7.81 -8.88
N ILE A 303 -0.06 -7.93 -7.63
CA ILE A 303 -1.37 -7.44 -7.20
C ILE A 303 -1.52 -5.91 -7.35
N PHE A 304 -0.39 -5.18 -7.38
CA PHE A 304 -0.35 -3.73 -7.54
C PHE A 304 -0.15 -3.30 -9.00
N THR A 305 0.04 -4.23 -9.94
CA THR A 305 0.42 -3.89 -11.32
C THR A 305 -0.51 -4.46 -12.38
N LYS A 306 -1.35 -5.44 -12.05
CA LYS A 306 -2.24 -6.10 -13.04
C LYS A 306 -3.52 -6.69 -12.45
N ALA A 307 -4.54 -6.83 -13.29
CA ALA A 307 -5.75 -7.59 -12.97
C ALA A 307 -5.46 -9.09 -12.99
N MET A 308 -6.17 -9.86 -12.17
CA MET A 308 -5.87 -11.27 -11.93
C MET A 308 -7.10 -12.15 -11.92
N THR A 309 -6.88 -13.44 -12.21
CA THR A 309 -7.89 -14.49 -11.99
C THR A 309 -8.19 -14.59 -10.48
N ARG A 310 -9.39 -15.12 -10.14
CA ARG A 310 -9.80 -15.36 -8.76
C ARG A 310 -8.75 -16.14 -7.97
N GLN A 311 -8.25 -17.24 -8.51
CA GLN A 311 -7.25 -18.08 -7.83
C GLN A 311 -5.96 -17.31 -7.53
N ARG A 312 -5.43 -16.58 -8.52
CA ARG A 312 -4.20 -15.79 -8.35
C ARG A 312 -4.40 -14.66 -7.34
N HIS A 313 -5.52 -13.96 -7.41
CA HIS A 313 -5.86 -12.88 -6.51
C HIS A 313 -5.94 -13.37 -5.04
N GLN A 314 -6.66 -14.45 -4.79
CA GLN A 314 -6.77 -15.05 -3.45
C GLN A 314 -5.40 -15.53 -2.91
N PHE A 315 -4.58 -16.16 -3.77
CA PHE A 315 -3.22 -16.54 -3.39
C PHE A 315 -2.39 -15.34 -2.95
N LEU A 316 -2.43 -14.23 -3.68
CA LEU A 316 -1.65 -13.03 -3.36
C LEU A 316 -2.18 -12.28 -2.13
N ILE A 317 -3.50 -12.26 -1.89
CA ILE A 317 -4.09 -11.75 -0.65
C ILE A 317 -3.50 -12.49 0.56
N GLY A 318 -3.44 -13.82 0.50
CA GLY A 318 -2.80 -14.61 1.55
C GLY A 318 -1.32 -14.31 1.73
N LYS A 319 -0.60 -13.98 0.64
CA LYS A 319 0.81 -13.55 0.70
C LYS A 319 0.99 -12.14 1.25
N LEU A 320 0.03 -11.25 1.09
CA LEU A 320 0.01 -9.92 1.72
C LEU A 320 -0.35 -9.99 3.21
N LEU A 321 -0.65 -11.18 3.74
CA LEU A 321 -1.05 -11.40 5.13
C LEU A 321 -2.29 -10.61 5.54
N LEU A 322 -3.19 -10.33 4.59
CA LEU A 322 -4.48 -9.73 4.88
C LEU A 322 -5.37 -10.76 5.56
N VAL A 323 -6.03 -10.35 6.62
CA VAL A 323 -6.84 -11.23 7.47
C VAL A 323 -8.28 -10.72 7.53
N ASP A 324 -9.24 -11.62 7.51
CA ASP A 324 -10.62 -11.30 7.82
C ASP A 324 -10.84 -11.48 9.34
N LEU A 325 -11.47 -10.50 10.00
CA LEU A 325 -11.93 -10.69 11.37
C LEU A 325 -13.01 -11.78 11.38
N PRO A 326 -12.87 -12.85 12.17
CA PRO A 326 -13.97 -13.75 12.37
C PRO A 326 -15.15 -12.95 12.95
N ALA A 327 -16.35 -13.22 12.44
CA ALA A 327 -17.58 -12.67 13.02
C ALA A 327 -17.56 -12.95 14.52
N SER A 328 -17.81 -11.92 15.34
CA SER A 328 -17.98 -12.12 16.78
C SER A 328 -19.13 -13.09 16.97
N ILE A 329 -18.81 -14.29 17.49
CA ILE A 329 -19.81 -15.27 17.92
C ILE A 329 -20.48 -14.70 19.18
#